data_07c9722f701f844874f1b0539374233b
#
_entry.id   07c9722f701f844874f1b0539374233b
#
_cell.length_a   1.000
_cell.length_b   1.000
_cell.length_c   1.000
_cell.angle_alpha   90.00
_cell.angle_beta   90.00
_cell.angle_gamma   90.00
#
_symmetry.space_group_name_H-M   'P 1'
#
loop_
_entity.id
_entity.type
_entity.pdbx_description
1 polymer ?
#
loop_
_entity_poly.entity_id
_entity_poly.type
_entity_poly.pdbx_seq_one_letter_code
_entity_poly.pdbx_strand_id
1 'polypeptide(L)'
;MGKTTVALNASFALARRGWRTLVVDTDPAGAVGLSLTRRMAEAPGLAEYVGRTRALRDVMVQTKLRELSILPVGRVQVEDAMGFQNLLADGAVLGRFLAELQDRFDLVVFDTPSGFSGSTLGAMRVSRHVICPVQAEPIAARSAVRILEVIGAMRERGAHVGLLGFLVTMLQNGDASSMAVAEDLWRSLPKELILDTTVPRDGAFLEASAAGVPVGLLRRRAPPAALIFDQLAAELEARAGLTASREGQDEPIALVD
;
A
#
# COMPACT_ATOMS: atom_id res chain seq x y z
N MET A 1 -7.81 -5.90 -7.72
CA MET A 1 -6.90 -4.74 -7.90
C MET A 1 -5.54 -4.89 -7.17
N GLY A 2 -5.40 -5.70 -6.14
CA GLY A 2 -4.13 -6.00 -5.48
C GLY A 2 -3.54 -4.86 -4.63
N LYS A 3 -4.31 -3.86 -4.18
CA LYS A 3 -3.80 -2.74 -3.37
C LYS A 3 -3.05 -3.20 -2.12
N THR A 4 -3.69 -4.01 -1.28
CA THR A 4 -3.08 -4.56 -0.06
C THR A 4 -1.83 -5.38 -0.36
N THR A 5 -1.86 -6.22 -1.41
CA THR A 5 -0.70 -6.99 -1.86
C THR A 5 0.45 -6.06 -2.25
N VAL A 6 0.16 -4.99 -3.00
CA VAL A 6 1.16 -4.00 -3.40
C VAL A 6 1.67 -3.23 -2.18
N ALA A 7 0.78 -2.70 -1.34
CA ALA A 7 1.17 -1.93 -0.16
C ALA A 7 2.09 -2.74 0.77
N LEU A 8 1.72 -3.98 1.08
CA LEU A 8 2.48 -4.84 1.99
C LEU A 8 3.85 -5.25 1.39
N ASN A 9 3.86 -5.72 0.13
CA ASN A 9 5.10 -6.23 -0.47
C ASN A 9 6.05 -5.10 -0.89
N ALA A 10 5.56 -3.96 -1.37
CA ALA A 10 6.40 -2.79 -1.65
C ALA A 10 7.00 -2.22 -0.36
N SER A 11 6.21 -2.12 0.71
CA SER A 11 6.71 -1.68 2.02
C SER A 11 7.76 -2.63 2.59
N PHE A 12 7.56 -3.94 2.44
CA PHE A 12 8.57 -4.93 2.82
C PHE A 12 9.86 -4.77 2.01
N ALA A 13 9.78 -4.59 0.70
CA ALA A 13 10.95 -4.39 -0.15
C ALA A 13 11.68 -3.07 0.18
N LEU A 14 10.95 -1.97 0.42
CA LEU A 14 11.51 -0.68 0.86
C LEU A 14 12.20 -0.81 2.22
N ALA A 15 11.59 -1.52 3.17
CA ALA A 15 12.18 -1.77 4.49
C ALA A 15 13.47 -2.59 4.39
N ARG A 16 13.52 -3.62 3.54
CA ARG A 16 14.77 -4.36 3.24
C ARG A 16 15.88 -3.48 2.67
N ARG A 17 15.53 -2.41 2.00
CA ARG A 17 16.45 -1.39 1.47
C ARG A 17 16.85 -0.34 2.52
N GLY A 18 16.42 -0.52 3.77
CA GLY A 18 16.80 0.30 4.92
C GLY A 18 15.85 1.46 5.24
N TRP A 19 14.72 1.61 4.53
CA TRP A 19 13.73 2.63 4.84
C TRP A 19 12.88 2.24 6.05
N ARG A 20 12.86 3.07 7.10
CA ARG A 20 11.95 2.88 8.24
C ARG A 20 10.52 3.11 7.74
N THR A 21 9.80 2.01 7.52
CA THR A 21 8.50 2.01 6.83
C THR A 21 7.38 1.61 7.78
N LEU A 22 6.29 2.37 7.79
CA LEU A 22 5.05 2.03 8.47
C LEU A 22 3.95 1.76 7.44
N VAL A 23 3.35 0.57 7.49
CA VAL A 23 2.10 0.27 6.77
C VAL A 23 0.92 0.58 7.67
N VAL A 24 -0.02 1.38 7.19
CA VAL A 24 -1.25 1.74 7.90
C VAL A 24 -2.45 1.22 7.13
N ASP A 25 -3.20 0.30 7.74
CA ASP A 25 -4.45 -0.21 7.16
C ASP A 25 -5.59 0.76 7.48
N THR A 26 -6.20 1.33 6.45
CA THR A 26 -7.36 2.23 6.56
C THR A 26 -8.63 1.61 5.96
N ASP A 27 -8.56 0.35 5.51
CA ASP A 27 -9.71 -0.40 5.01
C ASP A 27 -10.45 -1.07 6.19
N PRO A 28 -11.72 -0.74 6.47
CA PRO A 28 -12.51 -1.42 7.50
C PRO A 28 -12.54 -2.95 7.37
N ALA A 29 -12.30 -3.48 6.17
CA ALA A 29 -12.21 -4.92 5.93
C ALA A 29 -10.95 -5.58 6.54
N GLY A 30 -9.95 -4.80 6.96
CA GLY A 30 -8.77 -5.29 7.65
C GLY A 30 -7.84 -6.16 6.80
N ALA A 31 -7.74 -5.83 5.52
CA ALA A 31 -7.07 -6.69 4.54
C ALA A 31 -5.56 -6.89 4.82
N VAL A 32 -4.87 -5.92 5.41
CA VAL A 32 -3.46 -6.06 5.82
C VAL A 32 -3.32 -7.10 6.92
N GLY A 33 -4.12 -6.99 7.98
CA GLY A 33 -4.11 -7.96 9.08
C GLY A 33 -4.44 -9.37 8.62
N LEU A 34 -5.50 -9.52 7.81
CA LEU A 34 -5.94 -10.80 7.24
C LEU A 34 -4.90 -11.43 6.31
N SER A 35 -4.09 -10.61 5.61
CA SER A 35 -3.01 -11.09 4.72
C SER A 35 -1.76 -11.54 5.46
N LEU A 36 -1.70 -11.36 6.79
CA LEU A 36 -0.57 -11.73 7.62
C LEU A 36 -0.94 -12.91 8.55
N THR A 37 -1.31 -12.63 9.78
CA THR A 37 -1.64 -13.68 10.74
C THR A 37 -2.99 -13.39 11.40
N ARG A 38 -3.65 -14.45 11.90
CA ARG A 38 -4.88 -14.30 12.68
C ARG A 38 -4.69 -13.33 13.86
N ARG A 39 -3.54 -13.40 14.55
CA ARG A 39 -3.21 -12.49 15.64
C ARG A 39 -3.16 -11.03 15.17
N MET A 40 -2.64 -10.78 13.97
CA MET A 40 -2.59 -9.44 13.38
C MET A 40 -3.99 -8.95 12.98
N ALA A 41 -4.83 -9.83 12.43
CA ALA A 41 -6.21 -9.50 12.08
C ALA A 41 -7.08 -9.15 13.31
N GLU A 42 -6.76 -9.70 14.49
CA GLU A 42 -7.48 -9.46 15.74
C GLU A 42 -6.81 -8.37 16.60
N ALA A 43 -5.67 -7.84 16.19
CA ALA A 43 -4.93 -6.82 16.94
C ALA A 43 -5.68 -5.49 16.99
N PRO A 44 -5.56 -4.72 18.09
CA PRO A 44 -6.01 -3.34 18.12
C PRO A 44 -5.20 -2.51 17.12
N GLY A 45 -5.81 -1.47 16.56
CA GLY A 45 -5.19 -0.72 15.48
C GLY A 45 -5.65 0.73 15.38
N LEU A 46 -5.75 1.21 14.16
CA LEU A 46 -6.11 2.59 13.84
C LEU A 46 -7.48 2.98 14.43
N ALA A 47 -8.46 2.07 14.45
CA ALA A 47 -9.79 2.36 15.01
C ALA A 47 -9.73 2.68 16.51
N GLU A 48 -8.98 1.90 17.29
CA GLU A 48 -8.82 2.15 18.73
C GLU A 48 -8.02 3.43 18.99
N TYR A 49 -7.02 3.73 18.18
CA TYR A 49 -6.30 5.01 18.27
C TYR A 49 -7.21 6.20 17.97
N VAL A 50 -7.94 6.14 16.87
CA VAL A 50 -8.86 7.21 16.45
C VAL A 50 -10.00 7.39 17.45
N GLY A 51 -10.53 6.30 17.99
CA GLY A 51 -11.52 6.28 19.08
C GLY A 51 -10.96 6.68 20.43
N ARG A 52 -9.64 6.96 20.54
CA ARG A 52 -8.94 7.35 21.78
C ARG A 52 -9.03 6.32 22.91
N THR A 53 -9.24 5.05 22.57
CA THR A 53 -9.29 3.96 23.54
C THR A 53 -7.91 3.36 23.80
N ARG A 54 -6.94 3.60 22.88
CA ARG A 54 -5.54 3.18 23.01
C ARG A 54 -4.59 4.25 22.49
N ALA A 55 -3.40 4.32 23.09
CA ALA A 55 -2.33 5.17 22.60
C ALA A 55 -1.69 4.57 21.34
N LEU A 56 -1.07 5.40 20.50
CA LEU A 56 -0.43 4.99 19.25
C LEU A 56 0.60 3.86 19.44
N ARG A 57 1.43 3.96 20.49
CA ARG A 57 2.43 2.94 20.82
C ARG A 57 1.85 1.55 21.12
N ASP A 58 0.58 1.49 21.57
CA ASP A 58 -0.07 0.25 22.01
C ASP A 58 -0.81 -0.46 20.85
N VAL A 59 -0.92 0.20 19.71
CA VAL A 59 -1.61 -0.30 18.51
C VAL A 59 -0.66 -0.54 17.33
N MET A 60 0.56 0.01 17.36
CA MET A 60 1.58 -0.27 16.35
C MET A 60 2.27 -1.60 16.64
N VAL A 61 2.42 -2.43 15.63
CA VAL A 61 3.11 -3.71 15.71
C VAL A 61 4.46 -3.61 15.01
N GLN A 62 5.54 -3.77 15.76
CA GLN A 62 6.87 -3.93 15.20
C GLN A 62 7.01 -5.33 14.62
N THR A 63 7.42 -5.45 13.37
CA THR A 63 7.71 -6.76 12.76
C THR A 63 9.11 -7.25 13.15
N LYS A 64 9.46 -8.47 12.75
CA LYS A 64 10.82 -8.98 12.92
C LYS A 64 11.84 -8.28 12.01
N LEU A 65 11.41 -7.70 10.91
CA LEU A 65 12.21 -6.74 10.15
C LEU A 65 12.16 -5.39 10.86
N ARG A 66 13.27 -4.95 11.43
CA ARG A 66 13.37 -3.76 12.27
C ARG A 66 12.86 -2.50 11.59
N GLU A 67 13.05 -2.40 10.29
CA GLU A 67 12.67 -1.26 9.46
C GLU A 67 11.19 -1.27 9.08
N LEU A 68 10.42 -2.33 9.40
CA LEU A 68 9.00 -2.45 9.06
C LEU A 68 8.12 -2.52 10.30
N SER A 69 7.19 -1.60 10.40
CA SER A 69 6.08 -1.62 11.36
C SER A 69 4.74 -1.65 10.65
N ILE A 70 3.72 -2.16 11.33
CA ILE A 70 2.36 -2.26 10.82
C ILE A 70 1.41 -1.66 11.85
N LEU A 71 0.50 -0.83 11.38
CA LEU A 71 -0.68 -0.39 12.10
C LEU A 71 -1.90 -1.02 11.45
N PRO A 72 -2.45 -2.12 11.99
CA PRO A 72 -3.67 -2.71 11.47
C PRO A 72 -4.84 -1.75 11.60
N VAL A 73 -5.94 -2.01 10.90
CA VAL A 73 -7.16 -1.17 11.03
C VAL A 73 -7.75 -1.25 12.44
N GLY A 74 -7.58 -2.37 13.15
CA GLY A 74 -8.20 -2.61 14.45
C GLY A 74 -9.60 -3.20 14.32
N ARG A 75 -10.41 -3.06 15.36
CA ARG A 75 -11.77 -3.63 15.42
C ARG A 75 -12.79 -2.61 14.93
N VAL A 76 -13.21 -2.76 13.68
CA VAL A 76 -14.30 -1.98 13.10
C VAL A 76 -15.49 -2.92 12.88
N GLN A 77 -16.60 -2.68 13.58
CA GLN A 77 -17.84 -3.44 13.34
C GLN A 77 -18.41 -3.04 11.98
N VAL A 78 -19.16 -3.94 11.35
CA VAL A 78 -19.75 -3.71 10.01
C VAL A 78 -20.64 -2.45 10.02
N GLU A 79 -21.39 -2.27 11.10
CA GLU A 79 -22.29 -1.12 11.30
C GLU A 79 -21.54 0.20 11.45
N ASP A 80 -20.31 0.17 11.98
CA ASP A 80 -19.47 1.34 12.22
C ASP A 80 -18.55 1.67 11.05
N ALA A 81 -18.44 0.80 10.05
CA ALA A 81 -17.49 0.95 8.94
C ALA A 81 -17.65 2.28 8.19
N MET A 82 -18.88 2.72 7.95
CA MET A 82 -19.15 4.01 7.30
C MET A 82 -18.76 5.19 8.20
N GLY A 83 -19.06 5.13 9.48
CA GLY A 83 -18.67 6.14 10.48
C GLY A 83 -17.15 6.28 10.57
N PHE A 84 -16.43 5.15 10.61
CA PHE A 84 -14.97 5.12 10.59
C PHE A 84 -14.40 5.77 9.33
N GLN A 85 -14.91 5.42 8.15
CA GLN A 85 -14.46 6.03 6.89
C GLN A 85 -14.73 7.54 6.85
N ASN A 86 -15.91 7.99 7.30
CA ASN A 86 -16.26 9.39 7.35
C ASN A 86 -15.37 10.19 8.31
N LEU A 87 -14.98 9.59 9.42
CA LEU A 87 -14.07 10.20 10.41
C LEU A 87 -12.68 10.46 9.83
N LEU A 88 -12.23 9.66 8.87
CA LEU A 88 -10.94 9.84 8.20
C LEU A 88 -11.03 10.78 6.98
N ALA A 89 -12.22 11.07 6.45
CA ALA A 89 -12.45 11.63 5.13
C ALA A 89 -11.80 13.00 4.88
N ASP A 90 -11.76 13.88 5.87
CA ASP A 90 -11.16 15.21 5.75
C ASP A 90 -9.63 15.21 5.89
N GLY A 91 -9.04 14.09 6.29
CA GLY A 91 -7.62 13.94 6.56
C GLY A 91 -7.12 14.51 7.88
N ALA A 92 -7.94 15.25 8.64
CA ALA A 92 -7.48 15.90 9.88
C ALA A 92 -7.01 14.90 10.95
N VAL A 93 -7.69 13.75 11.05
CA VAL A 93 -7.31 12.68 11.99
C VAL A 93 -5.97 12.06 11.56
N LEU A 94 -5.81 11.76 10.28
CA LEU A 94 -4.57 11.18 9.73
C LEU A 94 -3.42 12.20 9.78
N GLY A 95 -3.69 13.49 9.60
CA GLY A 95 -2.69 14.55 9.75
C GLY A 95 -2.14 14.63 11.19
N ARG A 96 -3.00 14.56 12.20
CA ARG A 96 -2.57 14.49 13.61
C ARG A 96 -1.79 13.21 13.90
N PHE A 97 -2.25 12.08 13.37
CA PHE A 97 -1.53 10.81 13.46
C PHE A 97 -0.11 10.93 12.89
N LEU A 98 0.05 11.48 11.69
CA LEU A 98 1.37 11.67 11.09
C LEU A 98 2.25 12.62 11.92
N ALA A 99 1.69 13.69 12.49
CA ALA A 99 2.42 14.60 13.37
C ALA A 99 2.88 13.91 14.67
N GLU A 100 2.11 12.96 15.22
CA GLU A 100 2.50 12.18 16.40
C GLU A 100 3.60 11.16 16.10
N LEU A 101 3.69 10.68 14.85
CA LEU A 101 4.79 9.79 14.44
C LEU A 101 6.14 10.49 14.45
N GLN A 102 6.18 11.81 14.25
CA GLN A 102 7.40 12.60 14.11
C GLN A 102 8.40 11.95 13.13
N ASP A 103 9.70 11.96 13.47
CA ASP A 103 10.78 11.39 12.62
C ASP A 103 11.03 9.88 12.87
N ARG A 104 10.03 9.15 13.34
CA ARG A 104 10.17 7.71 13.63
C ARG A 104 10.24 6.86 12.36
N PHE A 105 9.60 7.31 11.30
CA PHE A 105 9.52 6.61 10.01
C PHE A 105 9.95 7.55 8.88
N ASP A 106 10.62 6.97 7.90
CA ASP A 106 10.99 7.66 6.66
C ASP A 106 9.81 7.62 5.67
N LEU A 107 9.03 6.51 5.71
CA LEU A 107 7.90 6.26 4.84
C LEU A 107 6.67 5.81 5.63
N VAL A 108 5.51 6.37 5.30
CA VAL A 108 4.21 5.89 5.77
C VAL A 108 3.37 5.52 4.54
N VAL A 109 2.97 4.27 4.46
CA VAL A 109 2.19 3.71 3.34
C VAL A 109 0.78 3.40 3.83
N PHE A 110 -0.21 4.12 3.32
CA PHE A 110 -1.62 3.85 3.60
C PHE A 110 -2.17 2.81 2.64
N ASP A 111 -2.60 1.66 3.14
CA ASP A 111 -3.48 0.76 2.41
C ASP A 111 -4.92 1.23 2.54
N THR A 112 -5.60 1.40 1.41
CA THR A 112 -6.93 2.04 1.37
C THR A 112 -7.97 1.11 0.75
N PRO A 113 -9.25 1.24 1.14
CA PRO A 113 -10.33 0.50 0.50
C PRO A 113 -10.46 0.83 -0.99
N SER A 114 -11.28 0.05 -1.69
CA SER A 114 -11.54 0.27 -3.12
C SER A 114 -12.40 1.52 -3.34
N GLY A 115 -12.11 2.22 -4.41
CA GLY A 115 -12.84 3.44 -4.80
C GLY A 115 -12.43 4.68 -4.00
N PHE A 116 -13.27 5.70 -4.06
CA PHE A 116 -13.05 6.99 -3.39
C PHE A 116 -13.86 7.09 -2.11
N SER A 117 -13.70 6.12 -1.22
CA SER A 117 -14.30 6.16 0.13
C SER A 117 -13.70 7.29 0.98
N GLY A 118 -14.33 7.58 2.12
CA GLY A 118 -13.83 8.58 3.06
C GLY A 118 -12.38 8.34 3.48
N SER A 119 -12.02 7.11 3.87
CA SER A 119 -10.64 6.78 4.25
C SER A 119 -9.66 6.93 3.09
N THR A 120 -10.05 6.56 1.85
CA THR A 120 -9.20 6.78 0.67
C THR A 120 -8.94 8.27 0.44
N LEU A 121 -10.00 9.09 0.48
CA LEU A 121 -9.87 10.54 0.29
C LEU A 121 -9.04 11.19 1.40
N GLY A 122 -9.25 10.76 2.65
CA GLY A 122 -8.48 11.24 3.79
C GLY A 122 -6.99 10.89 3.68
N ALA A 123 -6.66 9.65 3.34
CA ALA A 123 -5.29 9.22 3.11
C ALA A 123 -4.63 10.03 1.97
N MET A 124 -5.33 10.25 0.85
CA MET A 124 -4.81 11.07 -0.26
C MET A 124 -4.54 12.52 0.15
N ARG A 125 -5.37 13.12 1.02
CA ARG A 125 -5.20 14.51 1.48
C ARG A 125 -3.90 14.73 2.27
N VAL A 126 -3.45 13.72 3.01
CA VAL A 126 -2.25 13.80 3.85
C VAL A 126 -1.02 13.20 3.19
N SER A 127 -1.18 12.57 2.03
CA SER A 127 -0.09 11.94 1.27
C SER A 127 0.52 12.90 0.26
N ARG A 128 1.82 12.78 0.03
CA ARG A 128 2.51 13.44 -1.09
C ARG A 128 2.37 12.66 -2.39
N HIS A 129 2.34 11.34 -2.30
CA HIS A 129 2.40 10.43 -3.44
C HIS A 129 1.26 9.43 -3.39
N VAL A 130 0.67 9.16 -4.54
CA VAL A 130 -0.32 8.10 -4.75
C VAL A 130 0.24 7.12 -5.77
N ILE A 131 0.24 5.85 -5.41
CA ILE A 131 0.43 4.74 -6.36
C ILE A 131 -0.95 4.16 -6.62
N CYS A 132 -1.30 4.00 -7.88
CA CYS A 132 -2.58 3.45 -8.25
C CYS A 132 -2.43 2.09 -8.92
N PRO A 133 -2.62 0.98 -8.21
CA PRO A 133 -2.70 -0.34 -8.83
C PRO A 133 -3.92 -0.41 -9.73
N VAL A 134 -3.69 -0.73 -11.01
CA VAL A 134 -4.74 -0.94 -12.02
C VAL A 134 -4.61 -2.36 -12.55
N GLN A 135 -5.73 -3.06 -12.57
CA GLN A 135 -5.77 -4.40 -13.13
C GLN A 135 -5.78 -4.32 -14.66
N ALA A 136 -5.08 -5.24 -15.34
CA ALA A 136 -5.09 -5.32 -16.80
C ALA A 136 -6.47 -5.79 -17.32
N GLU A 137 -7.47 -4.92 -17.19
CA GLU A 137 -8.88 -5.12 -17.58
C GLU A 137 -9.40 -3.91 -18.37
N PRO A 138 -10.40 -4.06 -19.26
CA PRO A 138 -10.88 -2.99 -20.16
C PRO A 138 -11.37 -1.71 -19.45
N ILE A 139 -11.74 -1.79 -18.17
CA ILE A 139 -12.16 -0.62 -17.36
C ILE A 139 -10.99 0.21 -16.83
N ALA A 140 -9.75 -0.30 -16.93
CA ALA A 140 -8.57 0.30 -16.32
C ALA A 140 -8.31 1.74 -16.79
N ALA A 141 -8.36 1.99 -18.09
CA ALA A 141 -8.12 3.32 -18.68
C ALA A 141 -9.13 4.36 -18.17
N ARG A 142 -10.43 4.00 -18.09
CA ARG A 142 -11.47 4.91 -17.56
C ARG A 142 -11.26 5.20 -16.06
N SER A 143 -10.84 4.20 -15.30
CA SER A 143 -10.52 4.37 -13.88
C SER A 143 -9.31 5.29 -13.67
N ALA A 144 -8.31 5.20 -14.55
CA ALA A 144 -7.13 6.06 -14.51
C ALA A 144 -7.48 7.54 -14.70
N VAL A 145 -8.32 7.88 -15.69
CA VAL A 145 -8.78 9.26 -15.92
C VAL A 145 -9.46 9.81 -14.67
N ARG A 146 -10.37 9.05 -14.07
CA ARG A 146 -11.09 9.49 -12.86
C ARG A 146 -10.17 9.74 -11.67
N ILE A 147 -9.08 8.98 -11.53
CA ILE A 147 -8.08 9.22 -10.48
C ILE A 147 -7.37 10.56 -10.71
N LEU A 148 -6.98 10.86 -11.94
CA LEU A 148 -6.36 12.14 -12.29
C LEU A 148 -7.28 13.33 -12.01
N GLU A 149 -8.57 13.22 -12.32
CA GLU A 149 -9.58 14.24 -11.99
C GLU A 149 -9.67 14.46 -10.47
N VAL A 150 -9.70 13.39 -9.67
CA VAL A 150 -9.77 13.49 -8.21
C VAL A 150 -8.51 14.15 -7.64
N ILE A 151 -7.32 13.75 -8.11
CA ILE A 151 -6.07 14.36 -7.69
C ILE A 151 -6.04 15.86 -8.07
N GLY A 152 -6.47 16.21 -9.28
CA GLY A 152 -6.59 17.60 -9.73
C GLY A 152 -7.49 18.42 -8.81
N ALA A 153 -8.70 17.94 -8.55
CA ALA A 153 -9.65 18.61 -7.65
C ALA A 153 -9.15 18.73 -6.19
N MET A 154 -8.35 17.77 -5.71
CA MET A 154 -7.71 17.86 -4.40
C MET A 154 -6.62 18.93 -4.35
N ARG A 155 -5.81 19.02 -5.41
CA ARG A 155 -4.75 20.03 -5.53
C ARG A 155 -5.31 21.46 -5.59
N GLU A 156 -6.41 21.66 -6.33
CA GLU A 156 -7.13 22.94 -6.38
C GLU A 156 -7.64 23.37 -4.99
N ARG A 157 -7.89 22.43 -4.10
CA ARG A 157 -8.30 22.65 -2.71
C ARG A 157 -7.11 22.69 -1.72
N GLY A 158 -5.88 22.81 -2.23
CA GLY A 158 -4.68 22.98 -1.42
C GLY A 158 -4.01 21.68 -0.94
N ALA A 159 -4.43 20.51 -1.40
CA ALA A 159 -3.70 19.27 -1.09
C ALA A 159 -2.39 19.17 -1.91
N HIS A 160 -1.32 18.70 -1.28
CA HIS A 160 -0.01 18.50 -1.93
C HIS A 160 0.17 17.09 -2.49
N VAL A 161 -0.91 16.47 -2.96
CA VAL A 161 -0.92 15.10 -3.47
C VAL A 161 -0.56 15.05 -4.95
N GLY A 162 0.27 14.08 -5.35
CA GLY A 162 0.62 13.79 -6.73
C GLY A 162 0.53 12.30 -7.05
N LEU A 163 0.21 11.96 -8.31
CA LEU A 163 0.31 10.60 -8.77
C LEU A 163 1.78 10.25 -9.00
N LEU A 164 2.29 9.23 -8.30
CA LEU A 164 3.63 8.69 -8.55
C LEU A 164 3.62 7.75 -9.77
N GLY A 165 2.53 7.02 -9.94
CA GLY A 165 2.29 6.24 -11.15
C GLY A 165 1.14 5.24 -11.01
N PHE A 166 0.66 4.80 -12.18
CA PHE A 166 -0.22 3.65 -12.32
C PHE A 166 0.62 2.38 -12.37
N LEU A 167 0.36 1.44 -11.47
CA LEU A 167 1.01 0.13 -11.43
C LEU A 167 0.09 -0.91 -12.08
N VAL A 168 0.48 -1.45 -13.23
CA VAL A 168 -0.28 -2.53 -13.88
C VAL A 168 -0.11 -3.80 -13.03
N THR A 169 -1.24 -4.39 -12.62
CA THR A 169 -1.26 -5.58 -11.77
C THR A 169 -2.07 -6.70 -12.42
N MET A 170 -1.85 -7.92 -11.93
CA MET A 170 -2.53 -9.13 -12.39
C MET A 170 -2.38 -9.38 -13.89
N LEU A 171 -1.27 -8.92 -14.47
CA LEU A 171 -0.95 -9.13 -15.87
C LEU A 171 -0.71 -10.62 -16.15
N GLN A 172 -1.36 -11.14 -17.18
CA GLN A 172 -1.20 -12.53 -17.61
C GLN A 172 -0.45 -12.56 -18.95
N ASN A 173 0.86 -12.80 -18.91
CA ASN A 173 1.74 -12.79 -20.09
C ASN A 173 1.37 -13.83 -21.16
N GLY A 174 0.60 -14.87 -20.80
CA GLY A 174 0.11 -15.89 -21.74
C GLY A 174 -1.30 -15.62 -22.28
N ASP A 175 -1.98 -14.55 -21.86
CA ASP A 175 -3.32 -14.19 -22.30
C ASP A 175 -3.28 -12.96 -23.20
N ALA A 176 -3.62 -13.16 -24.48
CA ALA A 176 -3.65 -12.10 -25.48
C ALA A 176 -4.60 -10.96 -25.10
N SER A 177 -5.73 -11.25 -24.42
CA SER A 177 -6.67 -10.23 -23.97
C SER A 177 -6.07 -9.36 -22.88
N SER A 178 -5.39 -9.95 -21.91
CA SER A 178 -4.71 -9.23 -20.82
C SER A 178 -3.58 -8.35 -21.38
N MET A 179 -2.80 -8.86 -22.32
CA MET A 179 -1.74 -8.09 -22.99
C MET A 179 -2.30 -6.93 -23.80
N ALA A 180 -3.36 -7.15 -24.59
CA ALA A 180 -3.99 -6.10 -25.38
C ALA A 180 -4.52 -4.96 -24.51
N VAL A 181 -5.10 -5.27 -23.36
CA VAL A 181 -5.57 -4.25 -22.39
C VAL A 181 -4.41 -3.47 -21.78
N ALA A 182 -3.32 -4.14 -21.43
CA ALA A 182 -2.12 -3.46 -20.93
C ALA A 182 -1.54 -2.51 -21.98
N GLU A 183 -1.44 -2.96 -23.23
CA GLU A 183 -1.00 -2.14 -24.37
C GLU A 183 -1.91 -0.93 -24.61
N ASP A 184 -3.23 -1.11 -24.49
CA ASP A 184 -4.21 -0.03 -24.63
C ASP A 184 -4.05 1.02 -23.51
N LEU A 185 -3.82 0.57 -22.28
CA LEU A 185 -3.51 1.44 -21.16
C LEU A 185 -2.22 2.23 -21.42
N TRP A 186 -1.16 1.58 -21.89
CA TRP A 186 0.12 2.22 -22.23
C TRP A 186 0.02 3.22 -23.38
N ARG A 187 -0.90 3.00 -24.33
CA ARG A 187 -1.18 3.96 -25.41
C ARG A 187 -2.06 5.13 -24.96
N SER A 188 -2.94 4.90 -23.99
CA SER A 188 -3.94 5.86 -23.54
C SER A 188 -3.44 6.86 -22.52
N LEU A 189 -2.33 6.56 -21.84
CA LEU A 189 -1.76 7.39 -20.78
C LEU A 189 -0.32 7.81 -21.12
N PRO A 190 0.10 9.01 -20.68
CA PRO A 190 1.50 9.41 -20.75
C PRO A 190 2.41 8.39 -20.04
N LYS A 191 3.57 8.08 -20.65
CA LYS A 191 4.52 7.10 -20.10
C LYS A 191 4.95 7.44 -18.67
N GLU A 192 5.10 8.71 -18.38
CA GLU A 192 5.53 9.24 -17.10
C GLU A 192 4.53 8.88 -15.97
N LEU A 193 3.27 8.64 -16.33
CA LEU A 193 2.22 8.26 -15.39
C LEU A 193 2.11 6.74 -15.18
N ILE A 194 2.86 5.93 -15.93
CA ILE A 194 2.83 4.48 -15.79
C ILE A 194 4.16 4.03 -15.19
N LEU A 195 4.10 3.14 -14.20
CA LEU A 195 5.29 2.50 -13.65
C LEU A 195 5.85 1.48 -14.65
N ASP A 196 7.17 1.42 -14.79
CA ASP A 196 7.83 0.45 -15.67
C ASP A 196 7.66 -0.98 -15.13
N THR A 197 7.62 -1.11 -13.81
CA THR A 197 7.35 -2.38 -13.12
C THR A 197 5.90 -2.78 -13.31
N THR A 198 5.67 -4.06 -13.63
CA THR A 198 4.33 -4.68 -13.67
C THR A 198 4.25 -5.86 -12.71
N VAL A 199 3.11 -6.07 -12.06
CA VAL A 199 2.89 -7.20 -11.16
C VAL A 199 2.05 -8.26 -11.88
N PRO A 200 2.59 -9.45 -12.17
CA PRO A 200 1.86 -10.50 -12.85
C PRO A 200 0.81 -11.14 -11.93
N ARG A 201 -0.11 -11.88 -12.54
CA ARG A 201 -0.94 -12.83 -11.83
C ARG A 201 -0.11 -14.09 -11.56
N ASP A 202 0.29 -14.30 -10.31
CA ASP A 202 1.16 -15.40 -9.90
C ASP A 202 0.59 -16.09 -8.66
N GLY A 203 0.62 -17.43 -8.63
CA GLY A 203 0.17 -18.24 -7.51
C GLY A 203 0.96 -17.99 -6.21
N ALA A 204 2.21 -17.55 -6.31
CA ALA A 204 3.04 -17.21 -5.15
C ALA A 204 2.40 -16.14 -4.25
N PHE A 205 1.60 -15.22 -4.80
CA PHE A 205 0.88 -14.23 -3.98
C PHE A 205 -0.23 -14.85 -3.16
N LEU A 206 -0.93 -15.86 -3.69
CA LEU A 206 -1.95 -16.61 -2.95
C LEU A 206 -1.31 -17.47 -1.86
N GLU A 207 -0.21 -18.16 -2.20
CA GLU A 207 0.57 -18.95 -1.24
C GLU A 207 1.11 -18.07 -0.10
N ALA A 208 1.65 -16.89 -0.41
CA ALA A 208 2.19 -15.95 0.56
C ALA A 208 1.09 -15.41 1.50
N SER A 209 -0.08 -15.07 0.94
CA SER A 209 -1.24 -14.64 1.74
C SER A 209 -1.74 -15.77 2.64
N ALA A 210 -1.80 -17.00 2.14
CA ALA A 210 -2.18 -18.17 2.96
C ALA A 210 -1.15 -18.46 4.08
N ALA A 211 0.13 -18.23 3.81
CA ALA A 211 1.21 -18.37 4.78
C ALA A 211 1.32 -17.17 5.75
N GLY A 212 0.58 -16.09 5.51
CA GLY A 212 0.61 -14.89 6.35
C GLY A 212 1.92 -14.10 6.28
N VAL A 213 2.59 -14.09 5.13
CA VAL A 213 3.89 -13.42 4.93
C VAL A 213 3.93 -12.63 3.61
N PRO A 214 4.78 -11.60 3.50
CA PRO A 214 5.13 -11.04 2.21
C PRO A 214 5.74 -12.10 1.27
N VAL A 215 5.54 -11.94 -0.04
CA VAL A 215 6.02 -12.91 -1.04
C VAL A 215 7.54 -13.14 -0.95
N GLY A 216 8.31 -12.13 -0.54
CA GLY A 216 9.75 -12.24 -0.33
C GLY A 216 10.17 -13.19 0.80
N LEU A 217 9.25 -13.53 1.71
CA LEU A 217 9.48 -14.46 2.83
C LEU A 217 8.80 -15.82 2.63
N LEU A 218 8.12 -16.05 1.50
CA LEU A 218 7.36 -17.27 1.25
C LEU A 218 8.23 -18.54 1.28
N ARG A 219 9.47 -18.42 0.82
CA ARG A 219 10.41 -19.54 0.72
C ARG A 219 11.82 -19.09 1.11
N ARG A 220 12.68 -20.02 1.56
CA ARG A 220 14.08 -19.73 1.88
C ARG A 220 14.83 -19.03 0.73
N ARG A 221 14.53 -19.41 -0.52
CA ARG A 221 14.94 -18.67 -1.72
C ARG A 221 13.70 -17.94 -2.24
N ALA A 222 13.74 -16.63 -2.25
CA ALA A 222 12.63 -15.79 -2.69
C ALA A 222 12.17 -16.20 -4.11
N PRO A 223 10.86 -16.33 -4.36
CA PRO A 223 10.35 -16.65 -5.68
C PRO A 223 10.58 -15.46 -6.64
N PRO A 224 10.59 -15.70 -7.97
CA PRO A 224 10.75 -14.63 -8.97
C PRO A 224 9.77 -13.45 -8.77
N ALA A 225 8.55 -13.72 -8.30
CA ALA A 225 7.55 -12.72 -7.97
C ALA A 225 8.02 -11.71 -6.89
N ALA A 226 8.94 -12.11 -6.01
CA ALA A 226 9.51 -11.21 -5.00
C ALA A 226 10.46 -10.18 -5.62
N LEU A 227 11.23 -10.55 -6.63
CA LEU A 227 12.16 -9.66 -7.32
C LEU A 227 11.45 -8.48 -7.99
N ILE A 228 10.18 -8.67 -8.38
CA ILE A 228 9.34 -7.62 -8.93
C ILE A 228 9.14 -6.49 -7.91
N PHE A 229 8.98 -6.82 -6.65
CA PHE A 229 8.83 -5.81 -5.60
C PHE A 229 10.15 -5.14 -5.23
N ASP A 230 11.29 -5.81 -5.39
CA ASP A 230 12.61 -5.17 -5.26
C ASP A 230 12.83 -4.15 -6.41
N GLN A 231 12.40 -4.49 -7.64
CA GLN A 231 12.41 -3.56 -8.78
C GLN A 231 11.44 -2.40 -8.55
N LEU A 232 10.21 -2.69 -8.11
CA LEU A 232 9.22 -1.68 -7.78
C LEU A 232 9.74 -0.71 -6.71
N ALA A 233 10.36 -1.22 -5.65
CA ALA A 233 10.92 -0.39 -4.60
C ALA A 233 11.98 0.58 -5.14
N ALA A 234 12.89 0.10 -5.99
CA ALA A 234 13.91 0.93 -6.64
C ALA A 234 13.28 2.00 -7.56
N GLU A 235 12.25 1.64 -8.32
CA GLU A 235 11.51 2.59 -9.16
C GLU A 235 10.79 3.65 -8.33
N LEU A 236 10.14 3.25 -7.22
CA LEU A 236 9.47 4.18 -6.31
C LEU A 236 10.45 5.16 -5.64
N GLU A 237 11.63 4.69 -5.23
CA GLU A 237 12.69 5.55 -4.72
C GLU A 237 13.08 6.61 -5.75
N ALA A 238 13.35 6.20 -6.98
CA ALA A 238 13.76 7.11 -8.05
C ALA A 238 12.66 8.14 -8.36
N ARG A 239 11.41 7.71 -8.52
CA ARG A 239 10.28 8.59 -8.85
C ARG A 239 9.89 9.53 -7.71
N ALA A 240 10.02 9.10 -6.46
CA ALA A 240 9.75 9.93 -5.29
C ALA A 240 10.94 10.83 -4.89
N GLY A 241 12.08 10.72 -5.58
CA GLY A 241 13.30 11.46 -5.25
C GLY A 241 13.90 11.06 -3.90
N LEU A 242 13.70 9.80 -3.47
CA LEU A 242 14.25 9.31 -2.22
C LEU A 242 15.73 8.93 -2.43
N THR A 243 16.58 9.40 -1.55
CA THR A 243 18.01 9.06 -1.54
C THR A 243 18.31 8.21 -0.31
N ALA A 244 18.46 6.90 -0.49
CA ALA A 244 18.81 6.01 0.61
C ALA A 244 20.26 6.22 1.04
N SER A 245 20.46 6.36 2.35
CA SER A 245 21.78 6.42 2.98
C SER A 245 22.15 5.15 3.74
N ARG A 246 21.42 4.04 3.55
CA ARG A 246 21.54 2.83 4.38
C ARG A 246 21.73 1.57 3.54
N GLU A 247 22.62 0.70 4.00
CA GLU A 247 22.77 -0.64 3.45
C GLU A 247 21.59 -1.53 3.89
N GLY A 248 20.97 -2.23 2.94
CA GLY A 248 19.90 -3.18 3.20
C GLY A 248 20.39 -4.46 3.89
N GLN A 249 19.50 -5.15 4.59
CA GLN A 249 19.78 -6.45 5.21
C GLN A 249 19.38 -7.59 4.27
N ASP A 250 20.30 -8.53 4.04
CA ASP A 250 20.11 -9.67 3.11
C ASP A 250 19.68 -10.98 3.80
N GLU A 251 19.53 -11.01 5.13
CA GLU A 251 19.17 -12.24 5.84
C GLU A 251 17.65 -12.53 5.80
N PRO A 252 17.23 -13.81 5.64
CA PRO A 252 15.83 -14.19 5.67
C PRO A 252 15.26 -14.05 7.09
N ILE A 253 14.22 -13.24 7.25
CA ILE A 253 13.56 -12.92 8.51
C ILE A 253 12.09 -13.35 8.44
N ALA A 254 11.56 -14.01 9.49
CA ALA A 254 10.12 -14.17 9.63
C ALA A 254 9.49 -12.82 10.07
N LEU A 255 8.34 -12.45 9.51
CA LEU A 255 7.79 -11.09 9.70
C LEU A 255 7.13 -10.88 11.06
N VAL A 256 6.35 -11.85 11.51
CA VAL A 256 5.59 -11.84 12.79
C VAL A 256 5.54 -13.25 13.39
N ASP A 257 5.30 -13.37 14.70
CA ASP A 257 5.09 -14.64 15.40
C ASP A 257 3.68 -15.17 15.20
#